data_88ae5ffc5448affd0682628b7dcc6a25
#
_entry.id   88ae5ffc5448affd0682628b7dcc6a25
#
_cell.length_a   1.000
_cell.length_b   1.000
_cell.length_c   1.000
_cell.angle_alpha   90.00
_cell.angle_beta   90.00
_cell.angle_gamma   90.00
#
_symmetry.space_group_name_H-M   'P 1'
#
loop_
_entity.id
_entity.type
_entity.pdbx_description
1 polymer ?
#
loop_
_entity_poly.entity_id
_entity_poly.type
_entity_poly.pdbx_seq_one_letter_code
_entity_poly.pdbx_strand_id
1 'polypeptide(L)'
;MERENYNDSINKGEFTMKTIKEILTESNGVLKLAVHNGVFHADDVLCVAMIKNKLKELGLSREVEIIRSRNPETLAQADIIMDVGGGKYDHHSSDNPMQENGVLMAACGKVADELYEGEELKMLHDYVLDSVQASDNGQKRSDLGENLFSWIRLFNTSLSESSKLSDERFAQAVEMAETVFDRQLFMIREEIADRKRIFIKVR
;
A
#
# COMPACT_ATOMS: atom_id res chain seq x y z
N MET A 1 -39.52 -4.37 -45.65
CA MET A 1 -39.54 -3.98 -44.23
C MET A 1 -38.22 -4.42 -43.66
N GLU A 2 -37.18 -3.63 -43.94
CA GLU A 2 -35.80 -3.88 -43.58
C GLU A 2 -35.55 -3.42 -42.14
N ARG A 3 -35.02 -4.29 -41.30
CA ARG A 3 -34.59 -3.93 -39.95
C ARG A 3 -33.14 -3.46 -40.03
N GLU A 4 -32.95 -2.16 -39.88
CA GLU A 4 -31.63 -1.58 -39.71
C GLU A 4 -30.99 -2.10 -38.40
N ASN A 5 -29.86 -2.78 -38.55
CA ASN A 5 -28.96 -3.15 -37.45
C ASN A 5 -28.21 -1.87 -37.02
N TYR A 6 -28.62 -1.29 -35.91
CA TYR A 6 -27.91 -0.21 -35.24
C TYR A 6 -26.69 -0.86 -34.50
N ASN A 7 -25.58 -0.90 -35.19
CA ASN A 7 -24.31 -1.32 -34.62
C ASN A 7 -23.74 -0.11 -33.85
N ASP A 8 -24.06 -0.04 -32.56
CA ASP A 8 -23.48 0.91 -31.64
C ASP A 8 -22.03 0.52 -31.39
N SER A 9 -21.12 1.07 -32.17
CA SER A 9 -19.69 1.05 -31.93
C SER A 9 -19.38 1.96 -30.75
N ILE A 10 -19.66 1.50 -29.54
CA ILE A 10 -19.11 2.12 -28.33
C ILE A 10 -17.61 1.85 -28.36
N ASN A 11 -16.86 2.86 -28.78
CA ASN A 11 -15.43 2.95 -28.58
C ASN A 11 -15.17 2.91 -27.07
N LYS A 12 -14.97 1.72 -26.52
CA LYS A 12 -14.38 1.53 -25.20
C LYS A 12 -12.93 1.99 -25.30
N GLY A 13 -12.70 3.29 -25.13
CA GLY A 13 -11.39 3.76 -24.78
C GLY A 13 -10.97 2.99 -23.55
N GLU A 14 -9.92 2.20 -23.63
CA GLU A 14 -9.27 1.63 -22.47
C GLU A 14 -8.84 2.79 -21.58
N PHE A 15 -9.61 3.03 -20.53
CA PHE A 15 -9.24 3.93 -19.45
C PHE A 15 -8.15 3.18 -18.67
N THR A 16 -6.90 3.27 -19.12
CA THR A 16 -5.77 2.75 -18.36
C THR A 16 -5.70 3.53 -17.05
N MET A 17 -5.99 2.84 -15.94
CA MET A 17 -5.84 3.45 -14.62
C MET A 17 -4.38 3.85 -14.43
N LYS A 18 -4.15 5.10 -14.02
CA LYS A 18 -2.81 5.60 -13.72
C LYS A 18 -2.15 4.77 -12.63
N THR A 19 -0.86 4.59 -12.75
CA THR A 19 -0.04 4.02 -11.69
C THR A 19 0.16 5.01 -10.55
N ILE A 20 0.51 4.52 -9.36
CA ILE A 20 0.86 5.40 -8.24
C ILE A 20 1.99 6.37 -8.64
N LYS A 21 3.03 5.89 -9.31
CA LYS A 21 4.16 6.73 -9.77
C LYS A 21 3.69 7.89 -10.66
N GLU A 22 2.78 7.64 -11.58
CA GLU A 22 2.19 8.68 -12.43
C GLU A 22 1.39 9.70 -11.60
N ILE A 23 0.53 9.23 -10.69
CA ILE A 23 -0.26 10.12 -9.80
C ILE A 23 0.66 11.00 -8.94
N LEU A 24 1.77 10.45 -8.42
CA LEU A 24 2.70 11.22 -7.60
C LEU A 24 3.39 12.33 -8.39
N THR A 25 3.69 12.11 -9.67
CA THR A 25 4.47 13.03 -10.51
C THR A 25 3.65 14.04 -11.30
N GLU A 26 2.38 13.72 -11.62
CA GLU A 26 1.56 14.56 -12.50
C GLU A 26 0.87 15.74 -11.80
N SER A 27 0.64 15.67 -10.50
CA SER A 27 -0.19 16.63 -9.78
C SER A 27 0.62 17.51 -8.83
N ASN A 28 0.39 18.82 -8.93
CA ASN A 28 0.81 19.78 -7.91
C ASN A 28 -0.38 20.05 -6.98
N GLY A 29 -0.19 19.91 -5.67
CA GLY A 29 -1.23 20.17 -4.67
C GLY A 29 -1.33 19.07 -3.63
N VAL A 30 -2.43 19.04 -2.90
CA VAL A 30 -2.70 18.04 -1.87
C VAL A 30 -2.91 16.68 -2.53
N LEU A 31 -2.18 15.68 -2.06
CA LEU A 31 -2.38 14.27 -2.44
C LEU A 31 -3.39 13.64 -1.48
N LYS A 32 -4.52 13.19 -1.99
CA LYS A 32 -5.57 12.56 -1.20
C LYS A 32 -5.46 11.04 -1.27
N LEU A 33 -5.14 10.44 -0.13
CA LEU A 33 -5.06 8.99 0.04
C LEU A 33 -6.26 8.49 0.82
N ALA A 34 -6.96 7.48 0.33
CA ALA A 34 -8.07 6.89 1.04
C ALA A 34 -7.75 5.46 1.52
N VAL A 35 -8.14 5.17 2.76
CA VAL A 35 -8.14 3.84 3.37
C VAL A 35 -9.45 3.64 4.14
N HIS A 36 -9.72 2.42 4.61
CA HIS A 36 -10.93 2.17 5.40
C HIS A 36 -10.92 2.89 6.75
N ASN A 37 -12.10 3.15 7.31
CA ASN A 37 -12.29 3.67 8.66
C ASN A 37 -12.47 2.54 9.69
N GLY A 38 -12.47 2.91 10.96
CA GLY A 38 -12.63 1.98 12.09
C GLY A 38 -11.28 1.41 12.56
N VAL A 39 -11.26 0.16 12.99
CA VAL A 39 -10.02 -0.55 13.36
C VAL A 39 -9.12 -0.59 12.12
N PHE A 40 -7.88 -0.19 12.28
CA PHE A 40 -6.88 -0.21 11.22
C PHE A 40 -5.82 -1.27 11.46
N HIS A 41 -5.15 -1.67 10.39
CA HIS A 41 -4.12 -2.70 10.40
C HIS A 41 -2.77 -2.15 9.94
N ALA A 42 -1.74 -2.98 9.95
CA ALA A 42 -0.45 -2.58 9.40
C ALA A 42 -0.47 -2.46 7.88
N ASP A 43 -1.42 -3.11 7.24
CA ASP A 43 -1.58 -3.11 5.79
C ASP A 43 -1.90 -1.71 5.25
N ASP A 44 -3.00 -1.11 5.71
CA ASP A 44 -3.41 0.24 5.33
C ASP A 44 -2.43 1.32 5.80
N VAL A 45 -1.84 1.16 6.99
CA VAL A 45 -0.80 2.07 7.52
C VAL A 45 0.46 2.05 6.66
N LEU A 46 0.94 0.86 6.26
CA LEU A 46 2.12 0.72 5.39
C LEU A 46 1.89 1.29 4.00
N CYS A 47 0.69 1.14 3.43
CA CYS A 47 0.36 1.77 2.16
C CYS A 47 0.64 3.28 2.19
N VAL A 48 0.16 3.97 3.22
CA VAL A 48 0.39 5.41 3.39
C VAL A 48 1.87 5.72 3.62
N ALA A 49 2.55 4.96 4.48
CA ALA A 49 3.97 5.16 4.79
C ALA A 49 4.85 5.00 3.53
N MET A 50 4.62 3.99 2.71
CA MET A 50 5.36 3.77 1.46
C MET A 50 5.16 4.89 0.45
N ILE A 51 3.93 5.39 0.29
CA ILE A 51 3.64 6.51 -0.61
C ILE A 51 4.35 7.79 -0.14
N LYS A 52 4.31 8.09 1.16
CA LYS A 52 5.01 9.24 1.74
C LYS A 52 6.54 9.10 1.62
N ASN A 53 7.10 7.90 1.81
CA ASN A 53 8.50 7.63 1.55
C ASN A 53 8.84 7.90 0.07
N LYS A 54 8.02 7.39 -0.87
CA LYS A 54 8.26 7.59 -2.30
C LYS A 54 8.21 9.06 -2.70
N LEU A 55 7.33 9.89 -2.13
CA LEU A 55 7.32 11.35 -2.33
C LEU A 55 8.65 11.98 -1.91
N LYS A 56 9.18 11.59 -0.74
CA LYS A 56 10.50 12.05 -0.26
C LYS A 56 11.62 11.66 -1.21
N GLU A 57 11.63 10.40 -1.66
CA GLU A 57 12.63 9.88 -2.61
C GLU A 57 12.63 10.63 -3.96
N LEU A 58 11.44 11.01 -4.44
CA LEU A 58 11.27 11.77 -5.67
C LEU A 58 11.56 13.27 -5.49
N GLY A 59 11.86 13.74 -4.27
CA GLY A 59 12.05 15.14 -3.95
C GLY A 59 10.78 15.97 -4.09
N LEU A 60 9.60 15.33 -3.99
CA LEU A 60 8.30 15.96 -4.13
C LEU A 60 7.78 16.40 -2.75
N SER A 61 7.59 17.71 -2.59
CA SER A 61 7.01 18.28 -1.37
C SER A 61 5.51 18.51 -1.58
N ARG A 62 4.70 17.46 -1.39
CA ARG A 62 3.24 17.52 -1.46
C ARG A 62 2.64 17.30 -0.08
N GLU A 63 1.62 18.10 0.24
CA GLU A 63 0.77 17.81 1.39
C GLU A 63 -0.01 16.53 1.13
N VAL A 64 -0.11 15.66 2.14
CA VAL A 64 -0.85 14.40 2.08
C VAL A 64 -2.05 14.49 3.01
N GLU A 65 -3.25 14.44 2.43
CA GLU A 65 -4.51 14.32 3.14
C GLU A 65 -4.93 12.84 3.19
N ILE A 66 -5.24 12.34 4.39
CA ILE A 66 -5.68 10.96 4.58
C ILE A 66 -7.19 10.95 4.82
N ILE A 67 -7.92 10.25 3.96
CA ILE A 67 -9.37 10.05 4.04
C ILE A 67 -9.61 8.65 4.58
N ARG A 68 -10.22 8.53 5.75
CA ARG A 68 -10.62 7.23 6.31
C ARG A 68 -12.12 7.04 6.18
N SER A 69 -12.55 6.19 5.25
CA SER A 69 -13.97 6.01 4.93
C SER A 69 -14.26 4.65 4.27
N ARG A 70 -15.52 4.22 4.32
CA ARG A 70 -16.09 3.17 3.46
C ARG A 70 -17.24 3.70 2.59
N ASN A 71 -17.53 5.00 2.68
CA ASN A 71 -18.56 5.63 1.85
C ASN A 71 -18.01 5.85 0.43
N PRO A 72 -18.66 5.30 -0.62
CA PRO A 72 -18.17 5.42 -2.00
C PRO A 72 -18.04 6.87 -2.49
N GLU A 73 -18.95 7.76 -2.09
CA GLU A 73 -18.91 9.17 -2.50
C GLU A 73 -17.70 9.90 -1.88
N THR A 74 -17.33 9.52 -0.66
CA THR A 74 -16.13 10.05 0.02
C THR A 74 -14.87 9.48 -0.59
N LEU A 75 -14.83 8.17 -0.86
CA LEU A 75 -13.71 7.50 -1.51
C LEU A 75 -13.43 8.06 -2.91
N ALA A 76 -14.46 8.41 -3.66
CA ALA A 76 -14.33 9.00 -5.00
C ALA A 76 -13.60 10.37 -5.02
N GLN A 77 -13.35 10.98 -3.87
CA GLN A 77 -12.59 12.24 -3.76
C GLN A 77 -11.08 12.02 -3.63
N ALA A 78 -10.64 10.77 -3.46
CA ALA A 78 -9.23 10.43 -3.30
C ALA A 78 -8.53 10.20 -4.65
N ASP A 79 -7.24 10.52 -4.69
CA ASP A 79 -6.37 10.24 -5.82
C ASP A 79 -5.95 8.76 -5.85
N ILE A 80 -5.76 8.16 -4.65
CA ILE A 80 -5.38 6.74 -4.49
C ILE A 80 -6.24 6.14 -3.38
N ILE A 81 -6.92 5.03 -3.68
CA ILE A 81 -7.76 4.27 -2.75
C ILE A 81 -7.10 2.92 -2.49
N MET A 82 -6.87 2.58 -1.22
CA MET A 82 -6.15 1.38 -0.80
C MET A 82 -6.92 0.65 0.30
N ASP A 83 -6.90 -0.67 0.28
CA ASP A 83 -7.50 -1.57 1.27
C ASP A 83 -9.01 -1.36 1.48
N VAL A 84 -9.69 -0.78 0.51
CA VAL A 84 -11.13 -0.52 0.53
C VAL A 84 -11.68 -0.21 -0.86
N GLY A 85 -12.98 -0.44 -1.07
CA GLY A 85 -13.70 0.04 -2.25
C GLY A 85 -13.64 -0.87 -3.47
N GLY A 86 -13.03 -2.05 -3.38
CA GLY A 86 -12.98 -3.04 -4.45
C GLY A 86 -12.09 -2.66 -5.64
N GLY A 87 -11.22 -1.65 -5.48
CA GLY A 87 -10.33 -1.16 -6.53
C GLY A 87 -9.01 -1.96 -6.62
N LYS A 88 -8.07 -1.43 -7.42
CA LYS A 88 -6.78 -2.08 -7.74
C LYS A 88 -5.97 -2.47 -6.50
N TYR A 89 -5.97 -1.64 -5.45
CA TYR A 89 -5.20 -1.85 -4.23
C TYR A 89 -6.06 -2.36 -3.07
N ASP A 90 -7.25 -2.90 -3.36
CA ASP A 90 -8.07 -3.63 -2.39
C ASP A 90 -7.82 -5.13 -2.56
N HIS A 91 -7.72 -5.86 -1.45
CA HIS A 91 -7.43 -7.29 -1.46
C HIS A 91 -8.58 -8.17 -0.95
N HIS A 92 -9.73 -7.58 -0.65
CA HIS A 92 -10.88 -8.28 -0.07
C HIS A 92 -11.71 -9.09 -1.08
N SER A 93 -11.28 -9.21 -2.32
CA SER A 93 -11.95 -10.01 -3.33
C SER A 93 -11.62 -11.50 -3.20
N SER A 94 -12.52 -12.38 -3.67
CA SER A 94 -12.34 -13.83 -3.65
C SER A 94 -11.22 -14.34 -4.57
N ASP A 95 -10.79 -13.54 -5.52
CA ASP A 95 -9.72 -13.79 -6.49
C ASP A 95 -8.40 -13.10 -6.12
N ASN A 96 -8.24 -12.72 -4.83
CA ASN A 96 -7.02 -12.11 -4.35
C ASN A 96 -5.81 -13.02 -4.63
N PRO A 97 -4.76 -12.53 -5.31
CA PRO A 97 -3.65 -13.37 -5.75
C PRO A 97 -2.83 -13.89 -4.57
N MET A 98 -2.36 -15.12 -4.73
CA MET A 98 -1.39 -15.75 -3.82
C MET A 98 -0.01 -15.68 -4.44
N GLN A 99 0.97 -15.29 -3.66
CA GLN A 99 2.37 -15.27 -4.05
C GLN A 99 2.95 -16.69 -4.13
N GLU A 100 4.09 -16.85 -4.80
CA GLU A 100 4.77 -18.16 -4.93
C GLU A 100 5.13 -18.80 -3.58
N ASN A 101 5.40 -17.99 -2.55
CA ASN A 101 5.68 -18.44 -1.19
C ASN A 101 4.42 -18.81 -0.38
N GLY A 102 3.23 -18.75 -0.99
CA GLY A 102 1.95 -19.08 -0.38
C GLY A 102 1.35 -17.97 0.48
N VAL A 103 1.91 -16.77 0.48
CA VAL A 103 1.32 -15.60 1.15
C VAL A 103 0.26 -14.97 0.23
N LEU A 104 -0.94 -14.74 0.75
CA LEU A 104 -1.96 -13.97 0.05
C LEU A 104 -1.57 -12.49 -0.01
N MET A 105 -1.77 -11.85 -1.15
CA MET A 105 -1.50 -10.42 -1.30
C MET A 105 -2.41 -9.62 -0.37
N ALA A 106 -1.88 -8.52 0.18
CA ALA A 106 -2.65 -7.48 0.85
C ALA A 106 -2.42 -6.14 0.14
N ALA A 107 -3.10 -5.08 0.55
CA ALA A 107 -2.99 -3.79 -0.12
C ALA A 107 -1.55 -3.26 -0.13
N CYS A 108 -0.79 -3.42 0.97
CA CYS A 108 0.60 -2.99 1.05
C CYS A 108 1.51 -3.70 0.03
N GLY A 109 1.29 -4.98 -0.23
CA GLY A 109 2.00 -5.71 -1.27
C GLY A 109 1.70 -5.15 -2.66
N LYS A 110 0.42 -4.94 -2.98
CA LYS A 110 -0.01 -4.34 -4.26
C LYS A 110 0.55 -2.93 -4.48
N VAL A 111 0.65 -2.13 -3.43
CA VAL A 111 1.27 -0.80 -3.47
C VAL A 111 2.78 -0.90 -3.65
N ALA A 112 3.44 -1.82 -2.95
CA ALA A 112 4.87 -2.04 -3.06
C ALA A 112 5.29 -2.48 -4.46
N ASP A 113 4.53 -3.36 -5.10
CA ASP A 113 4.76 -3.84 -6.46
C ASP A 113 4.77 -2.71 -7.51
N GLU A 114 4.07 -1.59 -7.23
CA GLU A 114 4.13 -0.42 -8.10
C GLU A 114 5.24 0.58 -7.76
N LEU A 115 5.67 0.60 -6.51
CA LEU A 115 6.65 1.59 -6.05
C LEU A 115 8.09 1.11 -6.15
N TYR A 116 8.32 -0.19 -5.99
CA TYR A 116 9.64 -0.80 -5.90
C TYR A 116 9.80 -1.89 -6.96
N GLU A 117 11.04 -2.34 -7.21
CA GLU A 117 11.31 -3.35 -8.23
C GLU A 117 12.57 -4.17 -7.92
N GLY A 118 12.73 -5.29 -8.59
CA GLY A 118 13.93 -6.11 -8.56
C GLY A 118 14.26 -6.67 -7.18
N GLU A 119 15.57 -6.63 -6.82
CA GLU A 119 16.07 -7.17 -5.55
C GLU A 119 15.54 -6.38 -4.34
N GLU A 120 15.34 -5.07 -4.49
CA GLU A 120 14.80 -4.21 -3.43
C GLU A 120 13.36 -4.64 -3.07
N LEU A 121 12.49 -4.81 -4.06
CA LEU A 121 11.11 -5.28 -3.83
C LEU A 121 11.09 -6.67 -3.20
N LYS A 122 11.91 -7.59 -3.71
CA LYS A 122 12.00 -8.94 -3.14
C LYS A 122 12.39 -8.91 -1.66
N MET A 123 13.39 -8.10 -1.29
CA MET A 123 13.83 -8.00 0.10
C MET A 123 12.81 -7.28 0.99
N LEU A 124 12.03 -6.33 0.44
CA LEU A 124 10.90 -5.73 1.15
C LEU A 124 9.83 -6.78 1.48
N HIS A 125 9.51 -7.66 0.56
CA HIS A 125 8.62 -8.80 0.82
C HIS A 125 9.17 -9.69 1.92
N ASP A 126 10.41 -10.16 1.76
CA ASP A 126 11.06 -11.10 2.69
C ASP A 126 11.15 -10.53 4.14
N TYR A 127 11.42 -9.24 4.31
CA TYR A 127 11.73 -8.66 5.62
C TYR A 127 10.55 -7.95 6.30
N VAL A 128 9.55 -7.48 5.53
CA VAL A 128 8.45 -6.68 6.09
C VAL A 128 7.09 -7.14 5.58
N LEU A 129 6.90 -7.14 4.25
CA LEU A 129 5.56 -7.18 3.68
C LEU A 129 4.87 -8.54 3.88
N ASP A 130 5.59 -9.65 3.70
CA ASP A 130 5.00 -10.98 3.80
C ASP A 130 4.42 -11.27 5.18
N SER A 131 5.08 -10.80 6.23
CA SER A 131 4.59 -10.97 7.59
C SER A 131 3.32 -10.15 7.85
N VAL A 132 3.26 -8.94 7.31
CA VAL A 132 2.07 -8.08 7.40
C VAL A 132 0.92 -8.65 6.58
N GLN A 133 1.16 -9.01 5.33
CA GLN A 133 0.18 -9.58 4.43
C GLN A 133 -0.43 -10.88 4.98
N ALA A 134 0.42 -11.80 5.48
CA ALA A 134 -0.05 -13.04 6.08
C ALA A 134 -0.91 -12.79 7.32
N SER A 135 -0.50 -11.83 8.18
CA SER A 135 -1.26 -11.48 9.39
C SER A 135 -2.60 -10.84 9.05
N ASP A 136 -2.64 -9.96 8.07
CA ASP A 136 -3.83 -9.26 7.63
C ASP A 136 -4.86 -10.20 6.99
N ASN A 137 -4.41 -11.12 6.16
CA ASN A 137 -5.23 -12.18 5.57
C ASN A 137 -5.60 -13.31 6.54
N GLY A 138 -5.26 -13.20 7.83
CA GLY A 138 -5.55 -14.22 8.83
C GLY A 138 -4.81 -15.55 8.61
N GLN A 139 -3.75 -15.56 7.82
CA GLN A 139 -2.92 -16.73 7.59
C GLN A 139 -2.05 -17.01 8.82
N LYS A 140 -2.26 -18.19 9.42
CA LYS A 140 -1.43 -18.62 10.57
C LYS A 140 -0.07 -19.09 10.07
N ARG A 141 0.98 -18.36 10.45
CA ARG A 141 2.36 -18.76 10.20
C ARG A 141 3.07 -18.88 11.56
N SER A 142 3.57 -20.07 11.84
CA SER A 142 4.27 -20.38 13.11
C SER A 142 5.65 -19.70 13.22
N ASP A 143 6.17 -19.22 12.11
CA ASP A 143 7.44 -18.53 11.96
C ASP A 143 7.35 -16.99 12.17
N LEU A 144 6.11 -16.45 12.25
CA LEU A 144 5.88 -15.03 12.53
C LEU A 144 5.85 -14.79 14.05
N GLY A 145 6.93 -14.21 14.59
CA GLY A 145 6.94 -13.65 15.93
C GLY A 145 6.27 -12.28 16.00
N GLU A 146 6.69 -11.45 16.96
CA GLU A 146 6.32 -10.04 17.02
C GLU A 146 6.82 -9.34 15.75
N ASN A 147 5.90 -8.65 15.04
CA ASN A 147 6.18 -7.97 13.79
C ASN A 147 5.46 -6.62 13.74
N LEU A 148 5.63 -5.89 12.66
CA LEU A 148 5.03 -4.56 12.48
C LEU A 148 3.50 -4.60 12.64
N PHE A 149 2.82 -5.66 12.19
CA PHE A 149 1.38 -5.83 12.36
C PHE A 149 0.99 -5.85 13.85
N SER A 150 1.74 -6.59 14.69
CA SER A 150 1.50 -6.66 16.13
C SER A 150 1.66 -5.29 16.80
N TRP A 151 2.64 -4.51 16.39
CA TRP A 151 2.94 -3.21 16.99
C TRP A 151 1.95 -2.13 16.55
N ILE A 152 1.58 -2.09 15.28
CA ILE A 152 0.59 -1.14 14.78
C ILE A 152 -0.76 -1.37 15.45
N ARG A 153 -1.15 -2.63 15.72
CA ARG A 153 -2.37 -2.95 16.44
C ARG A 153 -2.49 -2.27 17.81
N LEU A 154 -1.36 -1.94 18.45
CA LEU A 154 -1.36 -1.26 19.75
C LEU A 154 -1.86 0.19 19.68
N PHE A 155 -1.87 0.80 18.51
CA PHE A 155 -2.43 2.13 18.30
C PHE A 155 -3.96 2.12 18.16
N ASN A 156 -4.57 0.96 17.88
CA ASN A 156 -6.02 0.88 17.82
C ASN A 156 -6.63 1.15 19.19
N THR A 157 -7.71 1.89 19.16
CA THR A 157 -8.48 2.27 20.33
C THR A 157 -9.61 1.25 20.56
N SER A 158 -10.29 1.35 21.69
CA SER A 158 -11.47 0.51 21.91
C SER A 158 -12.60 0.88 20.94
N LEU A 159 -13.47 -0.07 20.61
CA LEU A 159 -14.62 0.12 19.71
C LEU A 159 -15.58 1.25 20.15
N SER A 160 -15.45 1.73 21.39
CA SER A 160 -16.27 2.81 21.95
C SER A 160 -15.71 4.21 21.72
N GLU A 161 -14.52 4.34 21.12
CA GLU A 161 -13.88 5.64 20.93
C GLU A 161 -14.39 6.37 19.68
N SER A 162 -14.25 7.71 19.70
CA SER A 162 -14.70 8.54 18.59
C SER A 162 -13.89 8.31 17.32
N SER A 163 -14.48 8.53 16.15
CA SER A 163 -13.80 8.49 14.88
C SER A 163 -12.58 9.43 14.83
N LYS A 164 -12.70 10.62 15.42
CA LYS A 164 -11.60 11.58 15.51
C LYS A 164 -10.37 11.03 16.24
N LEU A 165 -10.56 10.37 17.38
CA LEU A 165 -9.44 9.76 18.11
C LEU A 165 -8.84 8.59 17.34
N SER A 166 -9.65 7.81 16.63
CA SER A 166 -9.18 6.75 15.73
C SER A 166 -8.30 7.32 14.61
N ASP A 167 -8.65 8.48 14.03
CA ASP A 167 -7.88 9.11 12.97
C ASP A 167 -6.55 9.70 13.50
N GLU A 168 -6.55 10.29 14.70
CA GLU A 168 -5.34 10.74 15.38
C GLU A 168 -4.38 9.56 15.66
N ARG A 169 -4.90 8.42 16.10
CA ARG A 169 -4.13 7.20 16.34
C ARG A 169 -3.60 6.58 15.04
N PHE A 170 -4.38 6.62 13.98
CA PHE A 170 -3.93 6.21 12.66
C PHE A 170 -2.74 7.06 12.19
N ALA A 171 -2.81 8.38 12.33
CA ALA A 171 -1.70 9.26 11.99
C ALA A 171 -0.44 8.93 12.78
N GLN A 172 -0.54 8.68 14.10
CA GLN A 172 0.59 8.25 14.93
C GLN A 172 1.17 6.90 14.48
N ALA A 173 0.33 5.95 14.09
CA ALA A 173 0.77 4.67 13.57
C ALA A 173 1.51 4.84 12.23
N VAL A 174 1.05 5.73 11.36
CA VAL A 174 1.73 6.07 10.10
C VAL A 174 3.11 6.68 10.38
N GLU A 175 3.25 7.62 11.29
CA GLU A 175 4.55 8.23 11.66
C GLU A 175 5.56 7.19 12.15
N MET A 176 5.11 6.26 12.99
CA MET A 176 5.94 5.15 13.45
C MET A 176 6.32 4.24 12.28
N ALA A 177 5.37 3.87 11.44
CA ALA A 177 5.60 3.01 10.28
C ALA A 177 6.56 3.67 9.27
N GLU A 178 6.43 4.97 9.00
CA GLU A 178 7.38 5.71 8.15
C GLU A 178 8.81 5.58 8.68
N THR A 179 9.01 5.80 9.98
CA THR A 179 10.33 5.73 10.59
C THR A 179 10.95 4.34 10.47
N VAL A 180 10.17 3.30 10.75
CA VAL A 180 10.63 1.90 10.65
C VAL A 180 10.89 1.51 9.21
N PHE A 181 9.99 1.87 8.31
CA PHE A 181 10.08 1.56 6.88
C PHE A 181 11.27 2.27 6.22
N ASP A 182 11.46 3.56 6.47
CA ASP A 182 12.60 4.34 5.96
C ASP A 182 13.93 3.68 6.38
N ARG A 183 14.01 3.22 7.65
CA ARG A 183 15.20 2.55 8.16
C ARG A 183 15.39 1.17 7.53
N GLN A 184 14.34 0.39 7.38
CA GLN A 184 14.40 -0.93 6.76
C GLN A 184 14.86 -0.81 5.31
N LEU A 185 14.29 0.12 4.55
CA LEU A 185 14.65 0.36 3.16
C LEU A 185 16.12 0.79 3.03
N PHE A 186 16.60 1.65 3.91
CA PHE A 186 18.03 1.99 3.98
C PHE A 186 18.91 0.76 4.18
N MET A 187 18.56 -0.12 5.13
CA MET A 187 19.32 -1.34 5.40
C MET A 187 19.33 -2.31 4.22
N ILE A 188 18.20 -2.47 3.55
CA ILE A 188 18.09 -3.28 2.32
C ILE A 188 19.04 -2.76 1.24
N ARG A 189 19.05 -1.45 1.00
CA ARG A 189 19.91 -0.81 -0.02
C ARG A 189 21.40 -0.95 0.30
N GLU A 190 21.80 -0.81 1.56
CA GLU A 190 23.18 -1.07 1.99
C GLU A 190 23.57 -2.53 1.77
N GLU A 191 22.71 -3.48 2.11
CA GLU A 191 22.95 -4.91 1.90
C GLU A 191 23.12 -5.23 0.39
N ILE A 192 22.25 -4.69 -0.48
CA ILE A 192 22.37 -4.84 -1.94
C ILE A 192 23.69 -4.25 -2.44
N ALA A 193 24.08 -3.07 -1.95
CA ALA A 193 25.32 -2.42 -2.33
C ALA A 193 26.55 -3.24 -1.89
N ASP A 194 26.55 -3.78 -0.70
CA ASP A 194 27.64 -4.61 -0.17
C ASP A 194 27.79 -5.93 -0.93
N ARG A 195 26.70 -6.61 -1.28
CA ARG A 195 26.71 -7.79 -2.14
C ARG A 195 27.39 -7.48 -3.47
N LYS A 196 27.04 -6.36 -4.13
CA LYS A 196 27.66 -5.93 -5.40
C LYS A 196 29.17 -5.63 -5.25
N ARG A 197 29.59 -5.01 -4.14
CA ARG A 197 31.01 -4.73 -3.85
C ARG A 197 31.84 -6.02 -3.69
N ILE A 198 31.26 -7.06 -3.07
CA ILE A 198 31.91 -8.36 -2.89
C ILE A 198 32.11 -9.04 -4.25
N PHE A 199 31.09 -9.07 -5.10
CA PHE A 199 31.18 -9.67 -6.45
C PHE A 199 32.26 -9.04 -7.33
N ILE A 200 32.51 -7.74 -7.20
CA ILE A 200 33.56 -7.04 -7.96
C ILE A 200 34.95 -7.40 -7.49
N LYS A 201 35.14 -7.71 -6.19
CA LYS A 201 36.46 -8.04 -5.62
C LYS A 201 36.91 -9.48 -5.88
N VAL A 202 36.02 -10.37 -6.31
CA VAL A 202 36.27 -11.81 -6.52
C VAL A 202 36.53 -12.12 -8.01
N ARG A 203 36.42 -11.13 -8.89
CA ARG A 203 36.83 -11.20 -10.31
C ARG A 203 38.20 -10.53 -10.54
#